data_b4348720f9122819962aea16caeaddba
#
_entry.id   b4348720f9122819962aea16caeaddba
#
_cell.length_a   1.000
_cell.length_b   1.000
_cell.length_c   1.000
_cell.angle_alpha   90.00
_cell.angle_beta   90.00
_cell.angle_gamma   90.00
#
_symmetry.space_group_name_H-M   'P 1'
#
loop_
_entity.id
_entity.type
_entity.pdbx_description
1 polymer ?
#
loop_
_entity_poly.entity_id
_entity_poly.type
_entity_poly.pdbx_seq_one_letter_code
_entity_poly.pdbx_strand_id
1 'polypeptide(L)'
;MNWYPMYCTYGSELKVKAELDRLKVENYLPMVSQQVEHDGEKHREIVPAIHNLIFVHESQQEITRLKMFNKACTAMQYMIHRPTVVSDRSEIIVVPDVQMDNFIRVTSVQSENLVYLKYTDFLDKVSQRVRVIDGNFTGAEGVIKRIKKDRVVVVLVKGVAAVAITHLPPSYLQII
;
A
#
# COMPACT_ATOMS: atom_id res chain seq x y z
N MET A 1 -15.72 -7.76 -8.37
CA MET A 1 -15.12 -6.88 -7.34
C MET A 1 -13.68 -6.59 -7.75
N ASN A 2 -13.16 -5.44 -7.41
CA ASN A 2 -11.78 -5.05 -7.70
C ASN A 2 -11.22 -4.28 -6.52
N TRP A 3 -9.90 -4.24 -6.38
CA TRP A 3 -9.23 -3.40 -5.41
C TRP A 3 -9.09 -1.97 -5.92
N TYR A 4 -9.63 -1.03 -5.17
CA TYR A 4 -9.52 0.41 -5.44
C TYR A 4 -8.71 1.08 -4.34
N PRO A 5 -7.59 1.74 -4.69
CA PRO A 5 -6.90 2.63 -3.76
C PRO A 5 -7.73 3.90 -3.62
N MET A 6 -8.07 4.24 -2.38
CA MET A 6 -8.88 5.40 -2.05
C MET A 6 -8.07 6.39 -1.23
N TYR A 7 -8.05 7.62 -1.68
CA TYR A 7 -7.51 8.72 -0.89
C TYR A 7 -8.54 9.15 0.17
N CYS A 8 -8.14 9.22 1.44
CA CYS A 8 -8.98 9.67 2.54
C CYS A 8 -8.58 11.08 2.94
N THR A 9 -9.51 12.03 2.83
CA THR A 9 -9.24 13.42 3.21
C THR A 9 -9.05 13.58 4.72
N TYR A 10 -8.19 14.51 5.11
CA TYR A 10 -7.98 14.92 6.51
C TYR A 10 -7.61 13.80 7.49
N GLY A 11 -6.83 12.80 7.07
CA GLY A 11 -6.41 11.72 7.96
C GLY A 11 -7.56 10.85 8.47
N SER A 12 -8.62 10.69 7.65
CA SER A 12 -9.82 9.96 8.05
C SER A 12 -9.77 8.46 7.76
N GLU A 13 -8.62 7.91 7.34
CA GLU A 13 -8.48 6.52 6.93
C GLU A 13 -8.88 5.51 8.02
N LEU A 14 -8.56 5.77 9.28
CA LEU A 14 -8.97 4.91 10.40
C LEU A 14 -10.49 4.92 10.61
N LYS A 15 -11.11 6.09 10.47
CA LYS A 15 -12.58 6.23 10.60
C LYS A 15 -13.29 5.55 9.43
N VAL A 16 -12.77 5.70 8.23
CA VAL A 16 -13.29 5.02 7.03
C VAL A 16 -13.14 3.51 7.18
N LYS A 17 -11.97 3.03 7.63
CA LYS A 17 -11.73 1.60 7.88
C LYS A 17 -12.75 1.03 8.87
N ALA A 18 -12.95 1.68 10.02
CA ALA A 18 -13.90 1.22 11.03
C ALA A 18 -15.32 1.09 10.48
N GLU A 19 -15.73 2.01 9.60
CA GLU A 19 -17.04 1.96 8.98
C GLU A 19 -17.15 0.86 7.91
N LEU A 20 -16.12 0.68 7.08
CA LEU A 20 -16.06 -0.41 6.11
C LEU A 20 -16.10 -1.78 6.80
N ASP A 21 -15.35 -1.94 7.89
CA ASP A 21 -15.37 -3.17 8.71
C ASP A 21 -16.77 -3.43 9.29
N ARG A 22 -17.46 -2.39 9.80
CA ARG A 22 -18.84 -2.47 10.29
C ARG A 22 -19.81 -2.93 9.20
N LEU A 23 -19.61 -2.46 7.97
CA LEU A 23 -20.42 -2.81 6.79
C LEU A 23 -20.00 -4.15 6.17
N LYS A 24 -18.95 -4.81 6.69
CA LYS A 24 -18.36 -6.03 6.13
C LYS A 24 -17.89 -5.88 4.69
N VAL A 25 -17.43 -4.68 4.33
CA VAL A 25 -16.77 -4.41 3.06
C VAL A 25 -15.29 -4.71 3.22
N GLU A 26 -14.76 -5.59 2.38
CA GLU A 26 -13.36 -5.97 2.41
C GLU A 26 -12.47 -4.74 2.13
N ASN A 27 -11.51 -4.50 3.02
CA ASN A 27 -10.63 -3.36 2.91
C ASN A 27 -9.25 -3.68 3.51
N TYR A 28 -8.25 -2.92 3.13
CA TYR A 28 -6.91 -3.03 3.67
C TYR A 28 -6.29 -1.67 3.93
N LEU A 29 -5.83 -1.48 5.15
CA LEU A 29 -5.07 -0.31 5.59
C LEU A 29 -3.72 -0.80 6.13
N PRO A 30 -2.59 -0.57 5.44
CA PRO A 30 -1.28 -0.96 5.96
C PRO A 30 -0.97 -0.18 7.22
N MET A 31 -0.63 -0.91 8.29
CA MET A 31 -0.34 -0.35 9.61
C MET A 31 1.12 -0.60 10.00
N VAL A 32 1.71 0.30 10.74
CA VAL A 32 3.08 0.19 11.25
C VAL A 32 3.14 0.57 12.73
N SER A 33 4.00 -0.13 13.47
CA SER A 33 4.32 0.25 14.85
C SER A 33 5.34 1.38 14.83
N GLN A 34 4.96 2.56 15.32
CA GLN A 34 5.78 3.74 15.38
C GLN A 34 6.01 4.16 16.83
N GLN A 35 7.22 4.61 17.15
CA GLN A 35 7.50 5.23 18.44
C GLN A 35 6.98 6.68 18.43
N VAL A 36 6.10 6.99 19.35
CA VAL A 36 5.51 8.32 19.54
C VAL A 36 5.93 8.84 20.90
N GLU A 37 6.22 10.12 20.98
CA GLU A 37 6.51 10.80 22.24
C GLU A 37 5.31 11.67 22.63
N HIS A 38 4.72 11.39 23.78
CA HIS A 38 3.63 12.17 24.35
C HIS A 38 4.02 12.57 25.78
N ASP A 39 3.97 13.86 26.08
CA ASP A 39 4.31 14.42 27.40
C ASP A 39 5.69 13.98 27.95
N GLY A 40 6.66 13.76 27.04
CA GLY A 40 8.03 13.34 27.39
C GLY A 40 8.18 11.83 27.59
N GLU A 41 7.11 11.05 27.49
CA GLU A 41 7.15 9.60 27.53
C GLU A 41 7.07 9.00 26.11
N LYS A 42 7.95 8.02 25.85
CA LYS A 42 8.00 7.30 24.56
C LYS A 42 7.18 6.03 24.68
N HIS A 43 6.17 5.90 23.83
CA HIS A 43 5.40 4.68 23.71
C HIS A 43 5.26 4.27 22.24
N ARG A 44 4.89 3.00 22.00
CA ARG A 44 4.65 2.50 20.64
C ARG A 44 3.17 2.54 20.34
N GLU A 45 2.85 3.14 19.20
CA GLU A 45 1.50 3.16 18.65
C GLU A 45 1.45 2.49 17.29
N ILE A 46 0.30 1.87 16.98
CA ILE A 46 0.03 1.32 15.65
C ILE A 46 -0.70 2.39 14.86
N VAL A 47 -0.05 2.86 13.81
CA VAL A 47 -0.54 3.96 12.97
C VAL A 47 -0.60 3.55 11.50
N PRO A 48 -1.39 4.23 10.66
CA PRO A 48 -1.35 4.03 9.21
C PRO A 48 0.06 4.24 8.66
N ALA A 49 0.56 3.25 7.93
CA ALA A 49 1.90 3.29 7.35
C ALA A 49 2.00 4.27 6.16
N ILE A 50 0.89 4.49 5.47
CA ILE A 50 0.74 5.45 4.37
C ILE A 50 -0.45 6.34 4.70
N HIS A 51 -0.17 7.63 4.90
CA HIS A 51 -1.21 8.60 5.24
C HIS A 51 -2.23 8.76 4.12
N ASN A 52 -3.50 8.91 4.52
CA ASN A 52 -4.60 9.19 3.62
C ASN A 52 -4.87 8.10 2.56
N LEU A 53 -4.41 6.86 2.75
CA LEU A 53 -4.60 5.78 1.80
C LEU A 53 -5.27 4.58 2.46
N ILE A 54 -6.34 4.08 1.85
CA ILE A 54 -6.96 2.80 2.16
C ILE A 54 -7.29 2.07 0.85
N PHE A 55 -7.17 0.76 0.84
CA PHE A 55 -7.59 -0.08 -0.27
C PHE A 55 -8.95 -0.68 0.03
N VAL A 56 -9.87 -0.64 -0.93
CA VAL A 56 -11.23 -1.16 -0.80
C VAL A 56 -11.50 -2.18 -1.91
N HIS A 57 -11.94 -3.38 -1.53
CA HIS A 57 -12.25 -4.45 -2.46
C HIS A 57 -13.76 -4.60 -2.63
N GLU A 58 -14.32 -3.95 -3.63
CA GLU A 58 -15.75 -3.97 -3.92
C GLU A 58 -16.01 -3.57 -5.38
N SER A 59 -17.25 -3.56 -5.79
CA SER A 59 -17.66 -2.99 -7.07
C SER A 59 -17.56 -1.45 -7.04
N GLN A 60 -17.22 -0.84 -8.16
CA GLN A 60 -17.19 0.61 -8.28
C GLN A 60 -18.53 1.25 -7.96
N GLN A 61 -19.63 0.58 -8.34
CA GLN A 61 -20.97 1.05 -8.05
C GLN A 61 -21.24 1.15 -6.54
N GLU A 62 -20.88 0.11 -5.78
CA GLU A 62 -21.09 0.08 -4.33
C GLU A 62 -20.18 1.10 -3.61
N ILE A 63 -18.93 1.21 -3.99
CA ILE A 63 -18.02 2.24 -3.43
C ILE A 63 -18.60 3.64 -3.70
N THR A 64 -19.11 3.89 -4.91
CA THR A 64 -19.72 5.19 -5.25
C THR A 64 -20.96 5.45 -4.40
N ARG A 65 -21.81 4.42 -4.18
CA ARG A 65 -22.97 4.51 -3.30
C ARG A 65 -22.57 4.85 -1.86
N LEU A 66 -21.56 4.18 -1.34
CA LEU A 66 -21.02 4.46 0.01
C LEU A 66 -20.50 5.89 0.11
N LYS A 67 -19.76 6.36 -0.87
CA LYS A 67 -19.26 7.74 -0.91
C LYS A 67 -20.38 8.78 -0.90
N MET A 68 -21.50 8.50 -1.55
CA MET A 68 -22.63 9.44 -1.66
C MET A 68 -23.53 9.46 -0.42
N PHE A 69 -23.75 8.32 0.22
CA PHE A 69 -24.79 8.16 1.23
C PHE A 69 -24.29 7.78 2.62
N ASN A 70 -23.02 7.42 2.78
CA ASN A 70 -22.45 7.09 4.09
C ASN A 70 -21.53 8.20 4.58
N LYS A 71 -21.87 8.81 5.72
CA LYS A 71 -21.17 9.97 6.30
C LYS A 71 -19.67 9.76 6.51
N ALA A 72 -19.24 8.56 6.92
CA ALA A 72 -17.81 8.28 7.11
C ALA A 72 -17.09 8.10 5.77
N CYS A 73 -17.77 7.48 4.79
CA CYS A 73 -17.21 7.18 3.47
C CYS A 73 -17.18 8.38 2.51
N THR A 74 -17.85 9.50 2.81
CA THR A 74 -17.75 10.73 2.01
C THR A 74 -16.33 11.28 1.92
N ALA A 75 -15.47 10.93 2.89
CA ALA A 75 -14.07 11.32 2.89
C ALA A 75 -13.22 10.59 1.86
N MET A 76 -13.71 9.47 1.29
CA MET A 76 -12.99 8.70 0.28
C MET A 76 -13.04 9.37 -1.10
N GLN A 77 -11.92 9.37 -1.79
CA GLN A 77 -11.82 9.81 -3.19
C GLN A 77 -11.07 8.75 -3.98
N TYR A 78 -11.56 8.47 -5.21
CA TYR A 78 -10.83 7.58 -6.11
C TYR A 78 -9.47 8.16 -6.46
N MET A 79 -8.44 7.34 -6.40
CA MET A 79 -7.18 7.68 -7.04
C MET A 79 -7.32 7.50 -8.54
N ILE A 80 -6.84 8.48 -9.30
CA ILE A 80 -6.93 8.51 -10.76
C ILE A 80 -5.54 8.53 -11.38
N HIS A 81 -5.39 7.80 -12.48
CA HIS A 81 -4.25 7.94 -13.35
C HIS A 81 -4.46 9.17 -14.24
N ARG A 82 -3.54 10.14 -14.16
CA ARG A 82 -3.53 11.31 -15.06
C ARG A 82 -2.59 10.99 -16.22
N PRO A 83 -3.11 10.85 -17.44
CA PRO A 83 -2.27 10.60 -18.58
C PRO A 83 -1.35 11.80 -18.85
N THR A 84 -0.17 11.52 -19.38
CA THR A 84 0.80 12.57 -19.75
C THR A 84 0.41 13.28 -21.05
N VAL A 85 -0.51 12.70 -21.82
CA VAL A 85 -1.00 13.26 -23.08
C VAL A 85 -2.37 13.89 -22.85
N VAL A 86 -2.55 15.14 -23.26
CA VAL A 86 -3.76 15.96 -23.01
C VAL A 86 -5.04 15.36 -23.61
N SER A 87 -4.93 14.44 -24.57
CA SER A 87 -6.07 13.79 -25.23
C SER A 87 -6.64 12.58 -24.50
N ASP A 88 -5.94 12.03 -23.50
CA ASP A 88 -6.36 10.82 -22.82
C ASP A 88 -7.26 11.14 -21.62
N ARG A 89 -8.26 10.30 -21.39
CA ARG A 89 -9.15 10.43 -20.23
C ARG A 89 -8.46 9.95 -18.97
N SER A 90 -8.71 10.66 -17.88
CA SER A 90 -8.32 10.20 -16.55
C SER A 90 -9.07 8.92 -16.21
N GLU A 91 -8.36 7.89 -15.77
CA GLU A 91 -8.92 6.59 -15.40
C GLU A 91 -8.77 6.35 -13.90
N ILE A 92 -9.79 5.73 -13.32
CA ILE A 92 -9.72 5.28 -11.92
C ILE A 92 -8.69 4.16 -11.83
N ILE A 93 -7.78 4.25 -10.87
CA ILE A 93 -6.79 3.21 -10.63
C ILE A 93 -7.47 1.98 -10.04
N VAL A 94 -7.22 0.84 -10.68
CA VAL A 94 -7.61 -0.49 -10.19
C VAL A 94 -6.32 -1.29 -9.94
N VAL A 95 -6.22 -1.91 -8.77
CA VAL A 95 -5.07 -2.73 -8.40
C VAL A 95 -5.40 -4.20 -8.71
N PRO A 96 -4.58 -4.89 -9.51
CA PRO A 96 -4.75 -6.32 -9.74
C PRO A 96 -4.61 -7.12 -8.44
N ASP A 97 -5.44 -8.16 -8.27
CA ASP A 97 -5.45 -9.02 -7.07
C ASP A 97 -4.05 -9.55 -6.73
N VAL A 98 -3.30 -10.02 -7.72
CA VAL A 98 -1.93 -10.52 -7.53
C VAL A 98 -1.00 -9.46 -6.92
N GLN A 99 -1.14 -8.19 -7.31
CA GLN A 99 -0.33 -7.11 -6.72
C GLN A 99 -0.80 -6.82 -5.29
N MET A 100 -2.11 -6.84 -5.05
CA MET A 100 -2.67 -6.57 -3.73
C MET A 100 -2.33 -7.68 -2.74
N ASP A 101 -2.47 -8.95 -3.13
CA ASP A 101 -2.10 -10.12 -2.32
C ASP A 101 -0.62 -10.06 -1.91
N ASN A 102 0.25 -9.74 -2.86
CA ASN A 102 1.68 -9.61 -2.61
C ASN A 102 1.98 -8.44 -1.68
N PHE A 103 1.32 -7.30 -1.85
CA PHE A 103 1.46 -6.14 -0.99
C PHE A 103 0.95 -6.42 0.44
N ILE A 104 -0.22 -7.03 0.58
CA ILE A 104 -0.78 -7.43 1.88
C ILE A 104 0.16 -8.42 2.57
N ARG A 105 0.65 -9.44 1.87
CA ARG A 105 1.59 -10.44 2.39
C ARG A 105 2.79 -9.78 3.06
N VAL A 106 3.38 -8.80 2.42
CA VAL A 106 4.57 -8.10 2.93
C VAL A 106 4.23 -7.15 4.06
N THR A 107 3.19 -6.35 3.90
CA THR A 107 2.87 -5.27 4.85
C THR A 107 2.08 -5.73 6.08
N SER A 108 1.57 -6.97 6.08
CA SER A 108 0.99 -7.61 7.27
C SER A 108 2.04 -8.10 8.26
N VAL A 109 3.29 -8.23 7.83
CA VAL A 109 4.40 -8.60 8.72
C VAL A 109 4.83 -7.37 9.51
N GLN A 110 4.70 -7.42 10.85
CA GLN A 110 5.22 -6.35 11.71
C GLN A 110 6.75 -6.48 11.79
N SER A 111 7.46 -5.74 10.96
CA SER A 111 8.90 -5.80 10.85
C SER A 111 9.52 -4.43 10.70
N GLU A 112 10.60 -4.18 11.44
CA GLU A 112 11.43 -2.95 11.30
C GLU A 112 12.19 -2.92 9.96
N ASN A 113 12.22 -4.05 9.24
CA ASN A 113 12.85 -4.16 7.93
C ASN A 113 11.96 -3.62 6.79
N LEU A 114 10.78 -3.10 7.08
CA LEU A 114 9.89 -2.51 6.08
C LEU A 114 10.07 -0.99 6.05
N VAL A 115 10.34 -0.47 4.87
CA VAL A 115 10.42 0.97 4.62
C VAL A 115 9.41 1.34 3.54
N TYR A 116 8.44 2.17 3.91
CA TYR A 116 7.45 2.69 2.96
C TYR A 116 8.05 3.85 2.16
N LEU A 117 7.89 3.79 0.85
CA LEU A 117 8.56 4.67 -0.10
C LEU A 117 7.53 5.42 -0.95
N LYS A 118 7.91 6.57 -1.46
CA LYS A 118 7.10 7.26 -2.47
C LYS A 118 7.18 6.50 -3.78
N TYR A 119 6.03 6.21 -4.39
CA TYR A 119 5.97 5.49 -5.67
C TYR A 119 6.79 6.16 -6.78
N THR A 120 6.86 7.48 -6.80
CA THR A 120 7.60 8.29 -7.78
C THR A 120 9.09 7.99 -7.85
N ASP A 121 9.66 7.43 -6.80
CA ASP A 121 11.10 7.19 -6.71
C ASP A 121 11.56 5.99 -7.58
N PHE A 122 10.62 5.27 -8.25
CA PHE A 122 10.89 3.99 -8.91
C PHE A 122 10.48 3.89 -10.37
N LEU A 123 10.08 4.99 -11.01
CA LEU A 123 9.44 4.98 -12.34
C LEU A 123 10.36 4.57 -13.51
N ASP A 124 11.69 4.65 -13.38
CA ASP A 124 12.56 4.70 -14.59
C ASP A 124 13.69 3.66 -14.69
N LYS A 125 13.69 2.57 -13.92
CA LYS A 125 14.83 1.61 -14.02
C LYS A 125 14.37 0.18 -14.20
N VAL A 126 14.82 -0.44 -15.27
CA VAL A 126 14.78 -1.91 -15.47
C VAL A 126 15.46 -2.56 -14.25
N SER A 127 14.73 -3.42 -13.57
CA SER A 127 15.16 -4.03 -12.31
C SER A 127 14.88 -5.51 -12.37
N GLN A 128 15.78 -6.30 -11.78
CA GLN A 128 15.67 -7.75 -11.71
C GLN A 128 14.49 -8.13 -10.80
N ARG A 129 13.58 -8.94 -11.33
CA ARG A 129 12.48 -9.50 -10.53
C ARG A 129 12.98 -10.66 -9.69
N VAL A 130 12.51 -10.73 -8.47
CA VAL A 130 12.87 -11.77 -7.52
C VAL A 130 11.66 -12.21 -6.69
N ARG A 131 11.74 -13.45 -6.20
CA ARG A 131 10.84 -14.00 -5.19
C ARG A 131 11.66 -14.28 -3.93
N VAL A 132 11.10 -13.94 -2.78
CA VAL A 132 11.67 -14.32 -1.48
C VAL A 132 11.32 -15.78 -1.20
N ILE A 133 12.32 -16.63 -0.98
CA ILE A 133 12.15 -18.09 -0.82
C ILE A 133 12.30 -18.55 0.62
N ASP A 134 12.74 -17.68 1.54
CA ASP A 134 12.93 -18.00 2.95
C ASP A 134 12.68 -16.80 3.86
N GLY A 135 12.43 -17.06 5.16
CA GLY A 135 12.17 -16.04 6.19
C GLY A 135 10.73 -15.54 6.21
N ASN A 136 10.51 -14.44 6.97
CA ASN A 136 9.18 -13.91 7.26
C ASN A 136 8.42 -13.37 6.01
N PHE A 137 9.13 -13.11 4.93
CA PHE A 137 8.58 -12.59 3.68
C PHE A 137 8.50 -13.64 2.58
N THR A 138 8.60 -14.92 2.92
CA THR A 138 8.55 -16.02 1.95
C THR A 138 7.33 -15.92 1.03
N GLY A 139 7.57 -16.07 -0.28
CA GLY A 139 6.56 -15.94 -1.32
C GLY A 139 6.33 -14.51 -1.80
N ALA A 140 6.91 -13.50 -1.17
CA ALA A 140 6.85 -12.13 -1.66
C ALA A 140 7.62 -11.97 -2.98
N GLU A 141 7.02 -11.29 -3.94
CA GLU A 141 7.65 -10.95 -5.21
C GLU A 141 7.90 -9.45 -5.31
N GLY A 142 9.05 -9.10 -5.82
CA GLY A 142 9.44 -7.69 -5.97
C GLY A 142 10.56 -7.51 -6.97
N VAL A 143 11.11 -6.31 -6.97
CA VAL A 143 12.25 -5.95 -7.81
C VAL A 143 13.43 -5.54 -6.94
N ILE A 144 14.62 -5.98 -7.30
CA ILE A 144 15.84 -5.54 -6.62
C ILE A 144 16.11 -4.09 -7.00
N LYS A 145 16.25 -3.23 -5.99
CA LYS A 145 16.68 -1.85 -6.14
C LYS A 145 17.85 -1.57 -5.20
N ARG A 146 18.59 -0.52 -5.51
CA ARG A 146 19.61 0.01 -4.61
C ARG A 146 19.09 1.33 -4.04
N ILE A 147 18.91 1.37 -2.71
CA ILE A 147 18.55 2.58 -1.97
C ILE A 147 19.77 2.96 -1.14
N LYS A 148 20.33 4.15 -1.42
CA LYS A 148 21.63 4.57 -0.89
C LYS A 148 22.72 3.54 -1.26
N LYS A 149 23.23 2.78 -0.30
CA LYS A 149 24.26 1.74 -0.52
C LYS A 149 23.71 0.32 -0.43
N ASP A 150 22.47 0.14 0.05
CA ASP A 150 21.88 -1.17 0.35
C ASP A 150 21.05 -1.70 -0.81
N ARG A 151 21.14 -3.01 -1.03
CA ARG A 151 20.21 -3.75 -1.88
C ARG A 151 18.94 -4.03 -1.09
N VAL A 152 17.80 -3.71 -1.69
CA VAL A 152 16.48 -3.95 -1.11
C VAL A 152 15.57 -4.62 -2.13
N VAL A 153 14.59 -5.35 -1.65
CA VAL A 153 13.50 -5.85 -2.51
C VAL A 153 12.32 -4.89 -2.38
N VAL A 154 11.91 -4.31 -3.48
CA VAL A 154 10.79 -3.37 -3.52
C VAL A 154 9.56 -4.05 -4.07
N VAL A 155 8.50 -4.05 -3.28
CA VAL A 155 7.15 -4.50 -3.66
C VAL A 155 6.33 -3.28 -4.05
N LEU A 156 5.73 -3.33 -5.22
CA LEU A 156 5.03 -2.20 -5.82
C LEU A 156 3.54 -2.50 -5.98
N VAL A 157 2.72 -1.53 -5.59
CA VAL A 157 1.37 -1.36 -6.12
C VAL A 157 1.44 -0.23 -7.14
N LYS A 158 1.36 -0.59 -8.42
CA LYS A 158 1.66 0.31 -9.54
C LYS A 158 0.81 1.59 -9.47
N GLY A 159 1.47 2.74 -9.47
CA GLY A 159 0.83 4.06 -9.42
C GLY A 159 0.35 4.51 -8.05
N VAL A 160 0.50 3.70 -7.00
CA VAL A 160 -0.12 3.93 -5.68
C VAL A 160 0.90 3.92 -4.55
N ALA A 161 1.60 2.80 -4.35
CA ALA A 161 2.43 2.59 -3.18
C ALA A 161 3.67 1.74 -3.49
N ALA A 162 4.70 1.90 -2.67
CA ALA A 162 5.89 1.07 -2.71
C ALA A 162 6.36 0.76 -1.28
N VAL A 163 6.79 -0.47 -1.05
CA VAL A 163 7.41 -0.87 0.20
C VAL A 163 8.71 -1.61 -0.08
N ALA A 164 9.78 -1.23 0.59
CA ALA A 164 11.07 -1.90 0.52
C ALA A 164 11.24 -2.85 1.69
N ILE A 165 11.69 -4.06 1.39
CA ILE A 165 12.16 -5.03 2.37
C ILE A 165 13.69 -4.88 2.43
N THR A 166 14.18 -4.45 3.57
CA THR A 166 15.62 -4.26 3.83
C THR A 166 16.22 -5.48 4.51
N HIS A 167 17.54 -5.58 4.52
CA HIS A 167 18.29 -6.63 5.24
C HIS A 167 17.91 -8.08 4.87
N LEU A 168 17.53 -8.32 3.61
CA LEU A 168 17.32 -9.68 3.11
C LEU A 168 18.66 -10.30 2.67
N PRO A 169 19.03 -11.48 3.20
CA PRO A 169 20.17 -12.22 2.70
C PRO A 169 20.02 -12.57 1.21
N PRO A 170 21.07 -12.46 0.38
CA PRO A 170 21.00 -12.83 -1.03
C PRO A 170 20.53 -14.28 -1.27
N SER A 171 20.84 -15.20 -0.34
CA SER A 171 20.40 -16.60 -0.38
C SER A 171 18.88 -16.78 -0.27
N TYR A 172 18.17 -15.76 0.22
CA TYR A 172 16.71 -15.78 0.32
C TYR A 172 16.03 -15.33 -0.99
N LEU A 173 16.79 -14.96 -2.00
CA LEU A 173 16.26 -14.39 -3.24
C LEU A 173 16.44 -15.34 -4.42
N GLN A 174 15.33 -15.67 -5.06
CA GLN A 174 15.28 -16.40 -6.32
C GLN A 174 14.93 -15.43 -7.46
N ILE A 175 15.71 -15.44 -8.51
CA ILE A 175 15.42 -14.67 -9.75
C ILE A 175 14.23 -15.32 -10.47
N ILE A 176 13.29 -14.49 -10.94
CA ILE A 176 12.09 -14.91 -11.66
C ILE A 176 11.85 -14.09 -12.93
#